data_200204f5a44c0114d12b1928a00658e8
#
_entry.id   200204f5a44c0114d12b1928a00658e8
#
_cell.length_a   1.000
_cell.length_b   1.000
_cell.length_c   1.000
_cell.angle_alpha   90.00
_cell.angle_beta   90.00
_cell.angle_gamma   90.00
#
_symmetry.space_group_name_H-M   'P 1'
#
loop_
_entity.id
_entity.type
_entity.pdbx_description
1 polymer ?
#
loop_
_entity_poly.entity_id
_entity_poly.type
_entity_poly.pdbx_seq_one_letter_code
_entity_poly.pdbx_strand_id
1 'polypeptide(L)'
;MIRKANINWTAKQLSKMVDKNSINFDNAVQRGYVWDKKRKSLLIDSIITGYPIPAFFAAKNENGYDMLDGKQRSITVHDFINNEFALSGLDDYETEDGALIPLNDKHFNELPEDIQDIILSYSFTIYYFDGISDDEISEMFYRLNNGKPLSAFDQMRVKIKDHAKIKEISQHSIFNSALTEKALASNKAEDVAMKAWAILYMNNPSFERKELEPVLTVASISDDEVNNIKTAFDRLLESYTVMSNYTGLDSKELKQIKKIQKRMFAKTHLLSLVPFALRSVNENISVEQFSKWVEHFYAGTKHASISDSYNDNATTGSSSVNAVKARLDALDADYKVFMNTDKVKFESSVTSTEPSETLPEIDEAAYHAFCKEHNGRAVNTRSGDYPVDFSDMTEEERKMLYTFAEVDKNQNKYEGTIMKAFNRVEKISEKESA
;
A
#
# COMPACT_ATOMS: atom_id res chain seq x y z
N MET A 1 13.41 -35.68 11.87
CA MET A 1 12.28 -36.36 11.18
C MET A 1 11.00 -35.56 11.49
N ILE A 2 10.38 -35.00 10.48
CA ILE A 2 9.15 -34.19 10.61
C ILE A 2 8.03 -35.06 11.17
N ARG A 3 7.42 -34.66 12.27
CA ARG A 3 6.28 -35.34 12.87
C ARG A 3 4.99 -34.71 12.30
N LYS A 4 4.26 -35.47 11.47
CA LYS A 4 2.99 -35.10 10.90
C LYS A 4 1.85 -35.70 11.74
N ALA A 5 0.90 -34.89 12.10
CA ALA A 5 -0.38 -35.31 12.67
C ALA A 5 -1.54 -34.59 11.95
N ASN A 6 -2.76 -34.98 12.27
CA ASN A 6 -3.95 -34.30 11.75
C ASN A 6 -4.98 -34.08 12.85
N ILE A 7 -5.76 -33.05 12.69
CA ILE A 7 -6.93 -32.72 13.49
C ILE A 7 -8.06 -32.30 12.57
N ASN A 8 -9.27 -32.57 12.94
CA ASN A 8 -10.46 -32.11 12.23
C ASN A 8 -11.13 -30.99 13.04
N TRP A 9 -11.36 -29.85 12.41
CA TRP A 9 -12.13 -28.76 12.99
C TRP A 9 -13.39 -28.52 12.19
N THR A 10 -14.51 -28.41 12.90
CA THR A 10 -15.73 -27.90 12.26
C THR A 10 -15.54 -26.43 11.89
N ALA A 11 -16.31 -25.91 10.93
CA ALA A 11 -16.26 -24.50 10.57
C ALA A 11 -16.49 -23.59 11.79
N LYS A 12 -17.38 -23.99 12.70
CA LYS A 12 -17.61 -23.33 13.99
C LYS A 12 -16.36 -23.33 14.88
N GLN A 13 -15.62 -24.44 14.93
CA GLN A 13 -14.37 -24.52 15.71
C GLN A 13 -13.27 -23.71 15.06
N LEU A 14 -13.13 -23.77 13.73
CA LEU A 14 -12.16 -22.99 12.96
C LEU A 14 -12.36 -21.49 13.22
N SER A 15 -13.60 -21.00 13.10
CA SER A 15 -13.92 -19.59 13.37
C SER A 15 -13.54 -19.19 14.79
N LYS A 16 -13.87 -19.98 15.80
CA LYS A 16 -13.48 -19.71 17.19
C LYS A 16 -11.96 -19.72 17.42
N MET A 17 -11.20 -20.53 16.68
CA MET A 17 -9.74 -20.53 16.79
C MET A 17 -9.13 -19.27 16.17
N VAL A 18 -9.77 -18.70 15.14
CA VAL A 18 -9.41 -17.39 14.58
C VAL A 18 -9.69 -16.29 15.59
N ASP A 19 -10.89 -16.25 16.18
CA ASP A 19 -11.26 -15.25 17.21
C ASP A 19 -10.31 -15.25 18.41
N LYS A 20 -9.84 -16.41 18.81
CA LYS A 20 -8.92 -16.57 19.95
C LYS A 20 -7.45 -16.27 19.60
N ASN A 21 -7.16 -15.86 18.37
CA ASN A 21 -5.80 -15.72 17.86
C ASN A 21 -4.93 -17.00 18.05
N SER A 22 -5.57 -18.17 18.10
CA SER A 22 -4.88 -19.46 18.21
C SER A 22 -4.40 -19.98 16.85
N ILE A 23 -4.75 -19.28 15.76
CA ILE A 23 -4.21 -19.49 14.41
C ILE A 23 -3.52 -18.19 13.99
N ASN A 24 -2.21 -18.29 13.77
CA ASN A 24 -1.44 -17.21 13.21
C ASN A 24 -1.43 -17.31 11.67
N PHE A 25 -1.77 -16.20 11.00
CA PHE A 25 -1.77 -16.06 9.56
C PHE A 25 -0.63 -15.18 9.04
N ASP A 26 0.16 -14.59 9.93
CA ASP A 26 1.21 -13.61 9.61
C ASP A 26 2.60 -14.24 9.48
N ASN A 27 2.68 -15.48 8.98
CA ASN A 27 3.98 -16.05 8.69
C ASN A 27 4.58 -15.42 7.42
N ALA A 28 5.92 -15.38 7.37
CA ALA A 28 6.69 -14.72 6.31
C ALA A 28 6.41 -15.26 4.89
N VAL A 29 5.74 -16.39 4.77
CA VAL A 29 5.54 -17.11 3.50
C VAL A 29 4.21 -16.79 2.84
N GLN A 30 3.22 -16.29 3.59
CA GLN A 30 1.85 -16.11 3.08
C GLN A 30 1.59 -14.72 2.53
N ARG A 31 0.77 -14.66 1.47
CA ARG A 31 0.24 -13.41 0.91
C ARG A 31 -0.83 -12.81 1.81
N GLY A 32 -1.05 -11.51 1.70
CA GLY A 32 -2.22 -10.84 2.27
C GLY A 32 -3.53 -11.47 1.79
N TYR A 33 -4.65 -11.11 2.43
CA TYR A 33 -5.97 -11.60 2.03
C TYR A 33 -6.38 -10.98 0.68
N VAL A 34 -6.58 -11.82 -0.34
CA VAL A 34 -6.71 -11.39 -1.75
C VAL A 34 -7.94 -11.94 -2.47
N TRP A 35 -8.76 -12.78 -1.81
CA TRP A 35 -9.93 -13.36 -2.45
C TRP A 35 -11.01 -12.30 -2.68
N ASP A 36 -11.50 -12.25 -3.92
CA ASP A 36 -12.66 -11.46 -4.29
C ASP A 36 -13.98 -12.11 -3.80
N LYS A 37 -15.06 -11.35 -3.81
CA LYS A 37 -16.38 -11.78 -3.33
C LYS A 37 -16.85 -13.08 -4.02
N LYS A 38 -16.57 -13.23 -5.31
CA LYS A 38 -16.95 -14.41 -6.07
C LYS A 38 -16.25 -15.69 -5.56
N ARG A 39 -14.94 -15.61 -5.31
CA ARG A 39 -14.17 -16.76 -4.76
C ARG A 39 -14.58 -17.11 -3.35
N LYS A 40 -14.84 -16.10 -2.51
CA LYS A 40 -15.40 -16.31 -1.17
C LYS A 40 -16.72 -17.07 -1.25
N SER A 41 -17.63 -16.60 -2.09
CA SER A 41 -18.96 -17.22 -2.28
C SER A 41 -18.85 -18.66 -2.77
N LEU A 42 -17.98 -18.96 -3.74
CA LEU A 42 -17.74 -20.31 -4.24
C LEU A 42 -17.21 -21.28 -3.17
N LEU A 43 -16.44 -20.79 -2.20
CA LEU A 43 -16.03 -21.64 -1.08
C LEU A 43 -17.22 -22.01 -0.19
N ILE A 44 -18.06 -21.04 0.14
CA ILE A 44 -19.27 -21.30 0.96
C ILE A 44 -20.25 -22.22 0.21
N ASP A 45 -20.44 -21.99 -1.08
CA ASP A 45 -21.21 -22.88 -1.94
C ASP A 45 -20.67 -24.31 -1.92
N SER A 46 -19.34 -24.49 -2.01
CA SER A 46 -18.71 -25.80 -1.91
C SER A 46 -18.95 -26.48 -0.56
N ILE A 47 -19.06 -25.73 0.52
CA ILE A 47 -19.43 -26.26 1.84
C ILE A 47 -20.89 -26.73 1.85
N ILE A 48 -21.80 -25.90 1.33
CA ILE A 48 -23.25 -26.19 1.30
C ILE A 48 -23.51 -27.39 0.43
N THR A 49 -22.90 -27.48 -0.74
CA THR A 49 -23.12 -28.55 -1.74
C THR A 49 -22.28 -29.81 -1.50
N GLY A 50 -21.40 -29.81 -0.47
CA GLY A 50 -20.56 -30.95 -0.11
C GLY A 50 -19.38 -31.21 -1.05
N TYR A 51 -18.99 -30.26 -1.90
CA TYR A 51 -17.76 -30.39 -2.70
C TYR A 51 -16.52 -30.47 -1.80
N PRO A 52 -15.54 -31.34 -2.17
CA PRO A 52 -14.35 -31.53 -1.36
C PRO A 52 -13.48 -30.28 -1.32
N ILE A 53 -13.15 -29.83 -0.11
CA ILE A 53 -12.24 -28.73 0.13
C ILE A 53 -10.86 -29.30 0.47
N PRO A 54 -9.77 -28.86 -0.19
CA PRO A 54 -8.42 -29.32 0.11
C PRO A 54 -8.07 -29.12 1.59
N ALA A 55 -7.36 -30.08 2.18
CA ALA A 55 -6.91 -30.01 3.56
C ALA A 55 -6.06 -28.75 3.83
N PHE A 56 -6.04 -28.32 5.06
CA PHE A 56 -5.20 -27.21 5.53
C PHE A 56 -3.86 -27.77 6.04
N PHE A 57 -2.85 -26.91 6.06
CA PHE A 57 -1.53 -27.26 6.56
C PHE A 57 -1.05 -26.19 7.54
N ALA A 58 -0.52 -26.61 8.68
CA ALA A 58 -0.07 -25.73 9.75
C ALA A 58 1.22 -26.23 10.41
N ALA A 59 2.01 -25.33 10.96
CA ALA A 59 3.04 -25.64 11.94
C ALA A 59 2.46 -25.44 13.34
N LYS A 60 2.69 -26.36 14.25
CA LYS A 60 2.28 -26.23 15.65
C LYS A 60 3.36 -25.49 16.42
N ASN A 61 2.96 -24.49 17.20
CA ASN A 61 3.81 -23.77 18.12
C ASN A 61 3.23 -23.74 19.54
N GLU A 62 3.89 -23.10 20.48
CA GLU A 62 3.46 -23.00 21.88
C GLU A 62 2.12 -22.26 22.04
N ASN A 63 1.80 -21.33 21.15
CA ASN A 63 0.62 -20.46 21.21
C ASN A 63 -0.55 -20.96 20.35
N GLY A 64 -0.34 -22.02 19.57
CA GLY A 64 -1.36 -22.56 18.66
C GLY A 64 -0.79 -23.08 17.35
N TYR A 65 -1.22 -22.53 16.23
CA TYR A 65 -0.90 -23.00 14.90
C TYR A 65 -0.54 -21.85 13.96
N ASP A 66 0.62 -21.96 13.30
CA ASP A 66 0.97 -21.09 12.18
C ASP A 66 0.44 -21.73 10.88
N MET A 67 -0.57 -21.11 10.28
CA MET A 67 -1.20 -21.64 9.07
C MET A 67 -0.24 -21.51 7.88
N LEU A 68 0.14 -22.63 7.27
CA LEU A 68 1.03 -22.72 6.11
C LEU A 68 0.26 -22.67 4.78
N ASP A 69 -0.88 -23.37 4.72
CA ASP A 69 -1.85 -23.28 3.62
C ASP A 69 -3.26 -23.36 4.17
N GLY A 70 -4.13 -22.50 3.64
CA GLY A 70 -5.53 -22.41 4.07
C GLY A 70 -5.95 -21.04 4.57
N LYS A 71 -5.04 -20.05 4.69
CA LYS A 71 -5.34 -18.69 5.17
C LYS A 71 -6.60 -18.10 4.51
N GLN A 72 -6.65 -18.06 3.18
CA GLN A 72 -7.80 -17.48 2.45
C GLN A 72 -9.10 -18.20 2.78
N ARG A 73 -9.06 -19.51 2.85
CA ARG A 73 -10.23 -20.35 3.17
C ARG A 73 -10.68 -20.18 4.62
N SER A 74 -9.73 -20.18 5.56
CA SER A 74 -10.02 -19.98 6.99
C SER A 74 -10.66 -18.62 7.28
N ILE A 75 -10.08 -17.56 6.73
CA ILE A 75 -10.60 -16.20 6.89
C ILE A 75 -11.97 -16.07 6.22
N THR A 76 -12.17 -16.63 5.01
CA THR A 76 -13.47 -16.60 4.33
C THR A 76 -14.56 -17.26 5.17
N VAL A 77 -14.30 -18.43 5.75
CA VAL A 77 -15.26 -19.15 6.60
C VAL A 77 -15.57 -18.33 7.87
N HIS A 78 -14.54 -17.78 8.51
CA HIS A 78 -14.68 -16.92 9.68
C HIS A 78 -15.51 -15.68 9.35
N ASP A 79 -15.14 -14.92 8.30
CA ASP A 79 -15.83 -13.69 7.88
C ASP A 79 -17.30 -13.98 7.57
N PHE A 80 -17.61 -15.10 6.89
CA PHE A 80 -18.98 -15.42 6.54
C PHE A 80 -19.83 -15.75 7.77
N ILE A 81 -19.33 -16.58 8.68
CA ILE A 81 -20.03 -16.92 9.93
C ILE A 81 -20.29 -15.67 10.77
N ASN A 82 -19.40 -14.68 10.71
CA ASN A 82 -19.54 -13.40 11.42
C ASN A 82 -20.30 -12.32 10.62
N ASN A 83 -20.95 -12.68 9.50
CA ASN A 83 -21.75 -11.79 8.67
C ASN A 83 -20.99 -10.62 8.02
N GLU A 84 -19.68 -10.77 7.76
CA GLU A 84 -18.84 -9.71 7.18
C GLU A 84 -19.05 -9.54 5.67
N PHE A 85 -19.70 -10.51 5.00
CA PHE A 85 -20.06 -10.38 3.59
C PHE A 85 -21.27 -11.22 3.22
N ALA A 86 -22.01 -10.77 2.20
CA ALA A 86 -23.10 -11.52 1.57
C ALA A 86 -22.59 -12.33 0.37
N LEU A 87 -23.19 -13.50 0.11
CA LEU A 87 -22.91 -14.37 -1.04
C LEU A 87 -23.24 -13.64 -2.37
N SER A 88 -22.58 -14.02 -3.45
CA SER A 88 -22.87 -13.47 -4.78
C SER A 88 -22.38 -14.35 -5.92
N GLY A 89 -23.13 -14.33 -7.02
CA GLY A 89 -22.78 -15.04 -8.25
C GLY A 89 -22.85 -16.55 -8.13
N LEU A 90 -23.77 -17.05 -7.31
CA LEU A 90 -24.11 -18.46 -7.11
C LEU A 90 -25.45 -18.78 -7.73
N ASP A 91 -25.66 -20.04 -8.05
CA ASP A 91 -26.98 -20.58 -8.35
C ASP A 91 -27.76 -20.83 -7.04
N ASP A 92 -29.08 -20.92 -7.13
CA ASP A 92 -29.92 -21.30 -5.98
C ASP A 92 -29.60 -22.71 -5.54
N TYR A 93 -29.57 -22.96 -4.23
CA TYR A 93 -29.35 -24.31 -3.69
C TYR A 93 -30.62 -25.13 -3.76
N GLU A 94 -30.56 -26.28 -4.42
CA GLU A 94 -31.68 -27.25 -4.48
C GLU A 94 -31.57 -28.24 -3.33
N THR A 95 -32.59 -28.25 -2.48
CA THR A 95 -32.71 -29.21 -1.37
C THR A 95 -33.12 -30.61 -1.85
N GLU A 96 -32.99 -31.62 -0.98
CA GLU A 96 -33.36 -33.02 -1.33
C GLU A 96 -34.83 -33.17 -1.75
N ASP A 97 -35.72 -32.31 -1.26
CA ASP A 97 -37.15 -32.28 -1.61
C ASP A 97 -37.44 -31.38 -2.84
N GLY A 98 -36.42 -30.86 -3.49
CA GLY A 98 -36.52 -30.07 -4.72
C GLY A 98 -36.87 -28.58 -4.50
N ALA A 99 -36.83 -28.10 -3.28
CA ALA A 99 -37.02 -26.66 -3.01
C ALA A 99 -35.76 -25.86 -3.38
N LEU A 100 -35.95 -24.71 -4.03
CA LEU A 100 -34.84 -23.80 -4.37
C LEU A 100 -34.68 -22.75 -3.30
N ILE A 101 -33.48 -22.66 -2.72
CA ILE A 101 -33.12 -21.69 -1.72
C ILE A 101 -32.19 -20.66 -2.35
N PRO A 102 -32.61 -19.37 -2.45
CA PRO A 102 -31.75 -18.32 -2.99
C PRO A 102 -30.60 -18.00 -2.02
N LEU A 103 -29.35 -18.10 -2.53
CA LEU A 103 -28.15 -17.85 -1.76
C LEU A 103 -27.58 -16.44 -1.98
N ASN A 104 -27.83 -15.82 -3.15
CA ASN A 104 -27.25 -14.51 -3.46
C ASN A 104 -27.79 -13.40 -2.56
N ASP A 105 -26.90 -12.46 -2.24
CA ASP A 105 -27.14 -11.31 -1.37
C ASP A 105 -27.55 -11.68 0.07
N LYS A 106 -27.32 -12.95 0.47
CA LYS A 106 -27.56 -13.44 1.83
C LYS A 106 -26.27 -13.45 2.65
N HIS A 107 -26.36 -12.91 3.87
CA HIS A 107 -25.38 -13.15 4.93
C HIS A 107 -25.67 -14.46 5.64
N PHE A 108 -24.75 -14.93 6.46
CA PHE A 108 -24.88 -16.21 7.15
C PHE A 108 -26.17 -16.30 8.00
N ASN A 109 -26.50 -15.26 8.77
CA ASN A 109 -27.68 -15.21 9.62
C ASN A 109 -29.00 -15.07 8.84
N GLU A 110 -28.96 -14.80 7.55
CA GLU A 110 -30.15 -14.68 6.68
C GLU A 110 -30.44 -16.00 5.92
N LEU A 111 -29.58 -16.99 6.05
CA LEU A 111 -29.78 -18.32 5.50
C LEU A 111 -30.72 -19.13 6.40
N PRO A 112 -31.48 -20.10 5.84
CA PRO A 112 -32.24 -21.08 6.64
C PRO A 112 -31.35 -21.81 7.66
N GLU A 113 -31.89 -22.16 8.83
CA GLU A 113 -31.16 -22.85 9.91
C GLU A 113 -30.45 -24.11 9.43
N ASP A 114 -31.12 -24.92 8.59
CA ASP A 114 -30.53 -26.14 8.03
C ASP A 114 -29.27 -25.87 7.22
N ILE A 115 -29.25 -24.79 6.45
CA ILE A 115 -28.07 -24.38 5.69
C ILE A 115 -26.96 -23.81 6.62
N GLN A 116 -27.35 -23.06 7.64
CA GLN A 116 -26.41 -22.60 8.67
C GLN A 116 -25.75 -23.79 9.37
N ASP A 117 -26.53 -24.83 9.72
CA ASP A 117 -26.03 -26.04 10.38
C ASP A 117 -25.10 -26.85 9.47
N ILE A 118 -25.41 -26.98 8.18
CA ILE A 118 -24.50 -27.57 7.19
C ILE A 118 -23.16 -26.84 7.22
N ILE A 119 -23.18 -25.52 7.17
CA ILE A 119 -21.95 -24.70 7.18
C ILE A 119 -21.19 -24.87 8.50
N LEU A 120 -21.84 -24.72 9.64
CA LEU A 120 -21.20 -24.78 10.96
C LEU A 120 -20.59 -26.15 11.27
N SER A 121 -21.25 -27.22 10.82
CA SER A 121 -20.82 -28.60 11.05
C SER A 121 -19.79 -29.12 10.05
N TYR A 122 -19.60 -28.42 8.92
CA TYR A 122 -18.62 -28.84 7.92
C TYR A 122 -17.22 -29.01 8.52
N SER A 123 -16.60 -30.17 8.30
CA SER A 123 -15.35 -30.55 8.93
C SER A 123 -14.16 -30.38 8.01
N PHE A 124 -13.22 -29.52 8.40
CA PHE A 124 -11.96 -29.31 7.72
C PHE A 124 -10.87 -30.20 8.31
N THR A 125 -10.12 -30.88 7.47
CA THR A 125 -8.92 -31.62 7.87
C THR A 125 -7.73 -30.68 7.88
N ILE A 126 -7.05 -30.56 9.03
CA ILE A 126 -5.83 -29.79 9.20
C ILE A 126 -4.68 -30.76 9.47
N TYR A 127 -3.71 -30.80 8.55
CA TYR A 127 -2.43 -31.45 8.81
C TYR A 127 -1.50 -30.48 9.49
N TYR A 128 -0.98 -30.84 10.65
CA TYR A 128 -0.02 -30.02 11.32
C TYR A 128 1.30 -30.76 11.56
N PHE A 129 2.35 -29.98 11.67
CA PHE A 129 3.71 -30.43 11.87
C PHE A 129 4.24 -29.83 13.15
N ASP A 130 4.87 -30.67 13.97
CA ASP A 130 5.43 -30.29 15.27
C ASP A 130 6.95 -30.37 15.23
N GLY A 131 7.62 -29.34 15.79
CA GLY A 131 9.07 -29.27 15.87
C GLY A 131 9.78 -29.11 14.52
N ILE A 132 9.15 -28.41 13.55
CA ILE A 132 9.76 -28.10 12.25
C ILE A 132 10.48 -26.74 12.29
N SER A 133 11.63 -26.67 11.59
CA SER A 133 12.38 -25.43 11.42
C SER A 133 11.77 -24.52 10.34
N ASP A 134 12.15 -23.22 10.33
CA ASP A 134 11.73 -22.25 9.32
C ASP A 134 12.14 -22.66 7.89
N ASP A 135 13.29 -23.34 7.73
CA ASP A 135 13.72 -23.87 6.44
C ASP A 135 12.81 -25.02 5.98
N GLU A 136 12.42 -25.90 6.88
CA GLU A 136 11.47 -26.99 6.58
C GLU A 136 10.07 -26.45 6.29
N ILE A 137 9.62 -25.39 6.97
CA ILE A 137 8.39 -24.67 6.69
C ILE A 137 8.44 -24.10 5.26
N SER A 138 9.55 -23.46 4.90
CA SER A 138 9.73 -22.86 3.57
C SER A 138 9.71 -23.89 2.45
N GLU A 139 10.40 -25.01 2.64
CA GLU A 139 10.41 -26.14 1.68
C GLU A 139 9.04 -26.79 1.53
N MET A 140 8.31 -26.97 2.63
CA MET A 140 6.97 -27.52 2.62
C MET A 140 5.98 -26.61 1.90
N PHE A 141 6.04 -25.31 2.19
CA PHE A 141 5.23 -24.31 1.49
C PHE A 141 5.50 -24.32 -0.01
N TYR A 142 6.77 -24.39 -0.42
CA TYR A 142 7.15 -24.55 -1.81
C TYR A 142 6.47 -25.78 -2.46
N ARG A 143 6.50 -26.93 -1.78
CA ARG A 143 5.92 -28.18 -2.29
C ARG A 143 4.40 -28.15 -2.35
N LEU A 144 3.73 -27.55 -1.35
CA LEU A 144 2.27 -27.46 -1.31
C LEU A 144 1.72 -26.49 -2.38
N ASN A 145 2.46 -25.43 -2.69
CA ASN A 145 2.07 -24.41 -3.68
C ASN A 145 2.55 -24.72 -5.11
N ASN A 146 3.03 -25.90 -5.38
CA ASN A 146 3.59 -26.29 -6.68
C ASN A 146 2.59 -26.18 -7.88
N GLY A 147 1.32 -25.81 -7.63
CA GLY A 147 0.31 -25.48 -8.64
C GLY A 147 0.39 -24.05 -9.21
N LYS A 148 1.03 -23.10 -8.49
CA LYS A 148 1.46 -21.78 -8.98
C LYS A 148 2.83 -21.50 -8.41
N PRO A 149 3.87 -21.40 -9.25
CA PRO A 149 5.21 -21.09 -8.75
C PRO A 149 5.16 -19.78 -7.95
N LEU A 150 5.76 -19.81 -6.76
CA LEU A 150 6.01 -18.61 -5.98
C LEU A 150 6.74 -17.60 -6.85
N SER A 151 6.38 -16.32 -6.74
CA SER A 151 7.19 -15.29 -7.38
C SER A 151 8.63 -15.35 -6.85
N ALA A 152 9.58 -14.86 -7.64
CA ALA A 152 10.98 -14.79 -7.21
C ALA A 152 11.11 -14.06 -5.86
N PHE A 153 10.25 -13.05 -5.61
CA PHE A 153 10.20 -12.34 -4.34
C PHE A 153 9.68 -13.23 -3.20
N ASP A 154 8.56 -13.94 -3.38
CA ASP A 154 7.98 -14.80 -2.33
C ASP A 154 8.96 -15.91 -1.89
N GLN A 155 9.77 -16.42 -2.82
CA GLN A 155 10.81 -17.43 -2.53
C GLN A 155 12.00 -16.84 -1.76
N MET A 156 12.36 -15.58 -2.02
CA MET A 156 13.48 -14.91 -1.39
C MET A 156 13.11 -14.33 -0.01
N ARG A 157 11.87 -13.86 0.14
CA ARG A 157 11.34 -13.16 1.32
C ARG A 157 11.64 -13.85 2.64
N VAL A 158 11.46 -15.16 2.68
CA VAL A 158 11.69 -16.01 3.88
C VAL A 158 13.15 -16.15 4.26
N LYS A 159 14.07 -15.81 3.36
CA LYS A 159 15.53 -15.90 3.56
C LYS A 159 16.17 -14.56 3.91
N ILE A 160 15.41 -13.48 3.86
CA ILE A 160 15.88 -12.13 4.20
C ILE A 160 16.17 -12.09 5.71
N LYS A 161 17.42 -11.83 6.10
CA LYS A 161 17.83 -11.78 7.50
C LYS A 161 17.05 -10.75 8.31
N ASP A 162 16.95 -9.52 7.81
CA ASP A 162 16.26 -8.42 8.48
C ASP A 162 14.93 -8.11 7.79
N HIS A 163 14.11 -9.15 7.56
CA HIS A 163 12.80 -9.02 6.91
C HIS A 163 11.87 -8.03 7.63
N ALA A 164 11.96 -7.95 8.98
CA ALA A 164 11.17 -7.01 9.77
C ALA A 164 11.40 -5.54 9.32
N LYS A 165 12.64 -5.17 8.98
CA LYS A 165 12.98 -3.84 8.47
C LYS A 165 12.41 -3.57 7.08
N ILE A 166 12.43 -4.58 6.21
CA ILE A 166 11.78 -4.48 4.90
C ILE A 166 10.26 -4.31 5.05
N LYS A 167 9.64 -5.07 5.97
CA LYS A 167 8.22 -4.94 6.29
C LYS A 167 7.91 -3.53 6.84
N GLU A 168 8.75 -2.98 7.70
CA GLU A 168 8.61 -1.62 8.22
C GLU A 168 8.62 -0.57 7.09
N ILE A 169 9.57 -0.65 6.16
CA ILE A 169 9.63 0.24 4.98
C ILE A 169 8.35 0.08 4.14
N SER A 170 7.85 -1.14 3.98
CA SER A 170 6.67 -1.42 3.15
C SER A 170 5.35 -0.85 3.70
N GLN A 171 5.34 -0.38 4.93
CA GLN A 171 4.18 0.29 5.55
C GLN A 171 4.11 1.79 5.22
N HIS A 172 5.07 2.32 4.45
CA HIS A 172 5.11 3.72 4.08
C HIS A 172 3.89 4.12 3.22
N SER A 173 3.37 5.33 3.45
CA SER A 173 2.15 5.86 2.79
C SER A 173 2.24 5.96 1.26
N ILE A 174 3.46 6.03 0.69
CA ILE A 174 3.67 6.05 -0.76
C ILE A 174 3.03 4.84 -1.46
N PHE A 175 2.98 3.70 -0.80
CA PHE A 175 2.42 2.48 -1.38
C PHE A 175 0.91 2.56 -1.57
N ASN A 176 0.20 3.34 -0.75
CA ASN A 176 -1.23 3.60 -0.93
C ASN A 176 -1.51 4.42 -2.19
N SER A 177 -0.55 5.26 -2.62
CA SER A 177 -0.64 6.06 -3.84
C SER A 177 -0.09 5.34 -5.07
N ALA A 178 0.92 4.48 -4.89
CA ALA A 178 1.65 3.81 -5.96
C ALA A 178 1.09 2.43 -6.34
N LEU A 179 0.34 1.78 -5.45
CA LEU A 179 -0.12 0.41 -5.62
C LEU A 179 -1.64 0.30 -5.47
N THR A 180 -2.22 -0.65 -6.20
CA THR A 180 -3.63 -1.04 -6.01
C THR A 180 -3.77 -1.90 -4.75
N GLU A 181 -4.96 -1.96 -4.14
CA GLU A 181 -5.25 -2.84 -2.99
C GLU A 181 -4.82 -4.29 -3.23
N LYS A 182 -5.10 -4.82 -4.43
CA LYS A 182 -4.66 -6.16 -4.83
C LYS A 182 -3.14 -6.31 -4.85
N ALA A 183 -2.42 -5.25 -5.20
CA ALA A 183 -0.97 -5.24 -5.22
C ALA A 183 -0.39 -5.18 -3.80
N LEU A 184 -0.97 -4.36 -2.92
CA LEU A 184 -0.62 -4.30 -1.49
C LEU A 184 -0.83 -5.65 -0.83
N ALA A 185 -1.98 -6.28 -1.05
CA ALA A 185 -2.29 -7.60 -0.52
C ALA A 185 -1.38 -8.72 -1.05
N SER A 186 -0.63 -8.51 -2.13
CA SER A 186 0.28 -9.50 -2.74
C SER A 186 1.76 -9.30 -2.42
N ASN A 187 2.10 -8.64 -1.32
CA ASN A 187 3.48 -8.34 -0.88
C ASN A 187 4.30 -7.49 -1.87
N LYS A 188 3.67 -6.79 -2.81
CA LYS A 188 4.39 -5.94 -3.77
C LYS A 188 5.04 -4.72 -3.12
N ALA A 189 4.49 -4.24 -2.02
CA ALA A 189 5.11 -3.16 -1.25
C ALA A 189 6.45 -3.61 -0.66
N GLU A 190 6.52 -4.82 -0.09
CA GLU A 190 7.77 -5.38 0.43
C GLU A 190 8.80 -5.65 -0.69
N ASP A 191 8.35 -6.13 -1.87
CA ASP A 191 9.24 -6.28 -3.02
C ASP A 191 9.84 -4.95 -3.49
N VAL A 192 9.07 -3.86 -3.45
CA VAL A 192 9.58 -2.51 -3.76
C VAL A 192 10.48 -2.00 -2.65
N ALA A 193 10.11 -2.16 -1.38
CA ALA A 193 10.90 -1.76 -0.22
C ALA A 193 12.29 -2.42 -0.22
N MET A 194 12.34 -3.73 -0.44
CA MET A 194 13.58 -4.49 -0.57
C MET A 194 14.47 -3.97 -1.71
N LYS A 195 13.89 -3.68 -2.87
CA LYS A 195 14.63 -3.17 -4.03
C LYS A 195 15.05 -1.71 -3.85
N ALA A 196 14.31 -0.92 -3.06
CA ALA A 196 14.72 0.42 -2.66
C ALA A 196 15.95 0.37 -1.74
N TRP A 197 16.02 -0.61 -0.85
CA TRP A 197 17.24 -0.85 -0.07
C TRP A 197 18.40 -1.27 -0.99
N ALA A 198 18.17 -2.21 -1.89
CA ALA A 198 19.21 -2.72 -2.80
C ALA A 198 19.80 -1.62 -3.69
N ILE A 199 18.98 -0.71 -4.22
CA ILE A 199 19.45 0.37 -5.11
C ILE A 199 20.29 1.42 -4.38
N LEU A 200 20.10 1.59 -3.07
CA LEU A 200 20.85 2.55 -2.27
C LEU A 200 22.12 1.96 -1.68
N TYR A 201 22.12 0.66 -1.31
CA TYR A 201 23.16 0.10 -0.45
C TYR A 201 23.96 -1.05 -1.06
N MET A 202 23.55 -1.58 -2.21
CA MET A 202 24.39 -2.54 -2.94
C MET A 202 25.38 -1.81 -3.86
N ASN A 203 26.64 -2.26 -3.88
CA ASN A 203 27.67 -1.70 -4.77
C ASN A 203 27.29 -1.82 -6.26
N ASN A 204 26.66 -2.93 -6.64
CA ASN A 204 26.16 -3.19 -7.98
C ASN A 204 24.69 -3.57 -7.88
N PRO A 205 23.78 -2.59 -7.81
CA PRO A 205 22.39 -2.87 -7.59
C PRO A 205 21.78 -3.67 -8.74
N SER A 206 21.06 -4.73 -8.38
CA SER A 206 20.31 -5.58 -9.28
C SER A 206 18.99 -5.96 -8.65
N PHE A 207 18.00 -6.25 -9.48
CA PHE A 207 16.70 -6.74 -9.01
C PHE A 207 16.47 -8.20 -9.38
N GLU A 208 17.48 -8.87 -9.90
CA GLU A 208 17.45 -10.31 -10.16
C GLU A 208 17.68 -11.09 -8.87
N ARG A 209 16.89 -12.14 -8.66
CA ARG A 209 16.97 -12.96 -7.46
C ARG A 209 18.37 -13.48 -7.17
N LYS A 210 19.05 -13.96 -8.20
CA LYS A 210 20.41 -14.55 -8.06
C LYS A 210 21.45 -13.58 -7.47
N GLU A 211 21.24 -12.26 -7.66
CA GLU A 211 22.13 -11.22 -7.14
C GLU A 211 21.64 -10.69 -5.77
N LEU A 212 20.32 -10.59 -5.58
CA LEU A 212 19.71 -10.06 -4.35
C LEU A 212 19.75 -11.04 -3.19
N GLU A 213 19.38 -12.32 -3.43
CA GLU A 213 19.21 -13.32 -2.38
C GLU A 213 20.49 -13.52 -1.54
N PRO A 214 21.69 -13.70 -2.14
CA PRO A 214 22.91 -13.89 -1.34
C PRO A 214 23.23 -12.69 -0.44
N VAL A 215 22.95 -11.47 -0.90
CA VAL A 215 23.22 -10.25 -0.13
C VAL A 215 22.23 -10.11 1.02
N LEU A 216 20.92 -10.23 0.74
CA LEU A 216 19.86 -10.03 1.73
C LEU A 216 19.81 -11.11 2.82
N THR A 217 20.30 -12.31 2.52
CA THR A 217 20.38 -13.40 3.49
C THR A 217 21.38 -13.08 4.63
N VAL A 218 22.36 -12.22 4.38
CA VAL A 218 23.41 -11.89 5.36
C VAL A 218 23.39 -10.41 5.78
N ALA A 219 22.78 -9.54 4.99
CA ALA A 219 22.75 -8.10 5.26
C ALA A 219 22.03 -7.78 6.57
N SER A 220 22.64 -6.89 7.37
CA SER A 220 21.96 -6.24 8.48
C SER A 220 21.54 -4.85 8.04
N ILE A 221 20.24 -4.56 8.16
CA ILE A 221 19.63 -3.30 7.76
C ILE A 221 19.52 -2.40 8.99
N SER A 222 20.21 -1.26 8.97
CA SER A 222 20.20 -0.30 10.07
C SER A 222 18.92 0.56 10.08
N ASP A 223 18.65 1.20 11.23
CA ASP A 223 17.55 2.17 11.33
C ASP A 223 17.78 3.40 10.44
N ASP A 224 19.04 3.82 10.29
CA ASP A 224 19.40 4.94 9.40
C ASP A 224 19.09 4.60 7.92
N GLU A 225 19.37 3.37 7.49
CA GLU A 225 19.03 2.93 6.14
C GLU A 225 17.52 2.89 5.92
N VAL A 226 16.75 2.43 6.90
CA VAL A 226 15.28 2.47 6.88
C VAL A 226 14.78 3.90 6.76
N ASN A 227 15.31 4.81 7.60
CA ASN A 227 14.92 6.22 7.61
C ASN A 227 15.28 6.92 6.28
N ASN A 228 16.44 6.65 5.72
CA ASN A 228 16.86 7.20 4.43
C ASN A 228 15.92 6.77 3.30
N ILE A 229 15.47 5.50 3.30
CA ILE A 229 14.50 5.02 2.30
C ILE A 229 13.14 5.71 2.48
N LYS A 230 12.66 5.83 3.73
CA LYS A 230 11.41 6.55 4.03
C LYS A 230 11.52 8.02 3.62
N THR A 231 12.62 8.70 3.90
CA THR A 231 12.88 10.08 3.47
C THR A 231 12.84 10.22 1.95
N ALA A 232 13.42 9.26 1.22
CA ALA A 232 13.33 9.26 -0.24
C ALA A 232 11.88 9.09 -0.73
N PHE A 233 11.11 8.21 -0.08
CA PHE A 233 9.70 8.01 -0.41
C PHE A 233 8.85 9.23 -0.07
N ASP A 234 9.10 9.90 1.05
CA ASP A 234 8.45 11.17 1.40
C ASP A 234 8.70 12.22 0.32
N ARG A 235 9.95 12.40 -0.11
CA ARG A 235 10.30 13.34 -1.18
C ARG A 235 9.57 13.03 -2.49
N LEU A 236 9.43 11.77 -2.85
CA LEU A 236 8.68 11.36 -4.05
C LEU A 236 7.17 11.64 -3.91
N LEU A 237 6.61 11.44 -2.72
CA LEU A 237 5.20 11.72 -2.44
C LEU A 237 4.91 13.22 -2.40
N GLU A 238 5.82 14.01 -1.81
CA GLU A 238 5.77 15.47 -1.83
C GLU A 238 5.83 15.99 -3.27
N SER A 239 6.76 15.49 -4.08
CA SER A 239 6.85 15.83 -5.50
C SER A 239 5.58 15.53 -6.28
N TYR A 240 4.96 14.38 -6.04
CA TYR A 240 3.66 14.04 -6.61
C TYR A 240 2.60 15.06 -6.20
N THR A 241 2.59 15.47 -4.93
CA THR A 241 1.64 16.45 -4.39
C THR A 241 1.84 17.82 -5.01
N VAL A 242 3.09 18.28 -5.14
CA VAL A 242 3.44 19.55 -5.82
C VAL A 242 2.90 19.55 -7.25
N MET A 243 3.15 18.50 -8.02
CA MET A 243 2.63 18.39 -9.39
C MET A 243 1.09 18.33 -9.45
N SER A 244 0.43 17.77 -8.43
CA SER A 244 -1.04 17.72 -8.36
C SER A 244 -1.65 19.10 -8.11
N ASN A 245 -0.88 20.00 -7.50
CA ASN A 245 -1.31 21.34 -7.13
C ASN A 245 -0.94 22.42 -8.19
N TYR A 246 -0.38 22.02 -9.33
CA TYR A 246 -0.13 22.97 -10.41
C TYR A 246 -1.41 23.62 -10.89
N THR A 247 -1.40 24.95 -10.98
CA THR A 247 -2.54 25.78 -11.38
C THR A 247 -2.28 26.48 -12.71
N GLY A 248 -3.34 26.86 -13.41
CA GLY A 248 -3.21 27.61 -14.68
C GLY A 248 -2.84 26.75 -15.90
N LEU A 249 -2.80 25.42 -15.73
CA LEU A 249 -2.48 24.48 -16.81
C LEU A 249 -3.68 24.32 -17.76
N ASP A 250 -3.40 24.24 -19.05
CA ASP A 250 -4.39 23.82 -20.04
C ASP A 250 -4.70 22.31 -19.94
N SER A 251 -5.73 21.86 -20.67
CA SER A 251 -6.13 20.43 -20.66
C SER A 251 -5.05 19.48 -21.15
N LYS A 252 -4.14 19.93 -22.02
CA LYS A 252 -3.05 19.12 -22.59
C LYS A 252 -1.92 18.99 -21.57
N GLU A 253 -1.55 20.09 -20.93
CA GLU A 253 -0.54 20.15 -19.87
C GLU A 253 -0.98 19.30 -18.66
N LEU A 254 -2.23 19.44 -18.22
CA LEU A 254 -2.78 18.63 -17.13
C LEU A 254 -2.73 17.13 -17.44
N LYS A 255 -3.04 16.75 -18.69
CA LYS A 255 -2.96 15.36 -19.16
C LYS A 255 -1.52 14.84 -19.16
N GLN A 256 -0.57 15.70 -19.48
CA GLN A 256 0.87 15.37 -19.45
C GLN A 256 1.35 15.17 -18.01
N ILE A 257 1.02 16.08 -17.09
CA ILE A 257 1.37 15.94 -15.66
C ILE A 257 0.82 14.64 -15.08
N LYS A 258 -0.45 14.32 -15.30
CA LYS A 258 -1.04 13.05 -14.86
C LYS A 258 -0.32 11.82 -15.42
N LYS A 259 0.17 11.89 -16.67
CA LYS A 259 0.97 10.83 -17.29
C LYS A 259 2.33 10.68 -16.59
N ILE A 260 2.98 11.78 -16.26
CA ILE A 260 4.26 11.81 -15.53
C ILE A 260 4.08 11.22 -14.12
N GLN A 261 3.07 11.68 -13.39
CA GLN A 261 2.73 11.17 -12.05
C GLN A 261 2.47 9.66 -12.05
N LYS A 262 1.71 9.15 -13.02
CA LYS A 262 1.50 7.70 -13.17
C LYS A 262 2.80 6.97 -13.48
N ARG A 263 3.67 7.56 -14.30
CA ARG A 263 4.94 6.96 -14.69
C ARG A 263 5.91 6.91 -13.51
N MET A 264 6.06 7.97 -12.73
CA MET A 264 6.98 8.01 -11.58
C MET A 264 6.64 6.97 -10.51
N PHE A 265 5.38 6.57 -10.40
CA PHE A 265 4.96 5.52 -9.47
C PHE A 265 4.93 4.10 -10.07
N ALA A 266 5.22 3.94 -11.36
CA ALA A 266 5.48 2.62 -11.90
C ALA A 266 6.79 2.05 -11.31
N LYS A 267 6.78 0.79 -10.87
CA LYS A 267 7.84 0.16 -10.07
C LYS A 267 9.27 0.47 -10.52
N THR A 268 9.57 0.29 -11.81
CA THR A 268 10.92 0.53 -12.36
C THR A 268 11.33 1.99 -12.22
N HIS A 269 10.41 2.92 -12.50
CA HIS A 269 10.66 4.35 -12.42
C HIS A 269 10.76 4.84 -10.98
N LEU A 270 9.86 4.37 -10.10
CA LEU A 270 9.88 4.68 -8.67
C LEU A 270 11.25 4.30 -8.07
N LEU A 271 11.69 3.06 -8.29
CA LEU A 271 12.97 2.58 -7.78
C LEU A 271 14.16 3.38 -8.35
N SER A 272 14.12 3.74 -9.63
CA SER A 272 15.20 4.52 -10.23
C SER A 272 15.28 5.95 -9.68
N LEU A 273 14.16 6.52 -9.19
CA LEU A 273 14.10 7.86 -8.59
C LEU A 273 14.55 7.89 -7.12
N VAL A 274 14.51 6.75 -6.40
CA VAL A 274 14.85 6.69 -4.96
C VAL A 274 16.20 7.32 -4.62
N PRO A 275 17.33 7.00 -5.30
CA PRO A 275 18.63 7.62 -4.99
C PRO A 275 18.64 9.14 -5.18
N PHE A 276 17.94 9.64 -6.18
CA PHE A 276 17.88 11.08 -6.50
C PHE A 276 16.96 11.83 -5.56
N ALA A 277 15.88 11.20 -5.11
CA ALA A 277 15.00 11.74 -4.07
C ALA A 277 15.77 11.93 -2.75
N LEU A 278 16.49 10.90 -2.29
CA LEU A 278 17.34 11.00 -1.10
C LEU A 278 18.44 12.06 -1.29
N ARG A 279 19.11 12.04 -2.43
CA ARG A 279 20.14 13.02 -2.77
C ARG A 279 19.61 14.45 -2.75
N SER A 280 18.43 14.70 -3.28
CA SER A 280 17.81 16.04 -3.29
C SER A 280 17.59 16.58 -1.87
N VAL A 281 17.22 15.70 -0.91
CA VAL A 281 17.09 16.08 0.51
C VAL A 281 18.45 16.41 1.10
N ASN A 282 19.46 15.57 0.87
CA ASN A 282 20.80 15.75 1.40
C ASN A 282 21.51 17.00 0.83
N GLU A 283 21.18 17.37 -0.41
CA GLU A 283 21.70 18.59 -1.08
C GLU A 283 20.84 19.82 -0.80
N ASN A 284 19.82 19.75 0.08
CA ASN A 284 18.87 20.81 0.39
C ASN A 284 18.18 21.40 -0.85
N ILE A 285 17.91 20.57 -1.86
CA ILE A 285 17.11 20.96 -3.03
C ILE A 285 15.65 21.05 -2.61
N SER A 286 14.94 22.13 -2.98
CA SER A 286 13.52 22.26 -2.66
C SER A 286 12.68 21.17 -3.36
N VAL A 287 11.51 20.86 -2.80
CA VAL A 287 10.60 19.87 -3.41
C VAL A 287 10.09 20.35 -4.77
N GLU A 288 9.89 21.64 -4.95
CA GLU A 288 9.48 22.27 -6.21
C GLU A 288 10.53 22.08 -7.29
N GLN A 289 11.81 22.33 -6.95
CA GLN A 289 12.92 22.19 -7.88
C GLN A 289 13.12 20.71 -8.26
N PHE A 290 13.03 19.80 -7.28
CA PHE A 290 13.06 18.36 -7.55
C PHE A 290 11.89 17.93 -8.43
N SER A 291 10.68 18.43 -8.18
CA SER A 291 9.47 18.13 -8.97
C SER A 291 9.61 18.60 -10.42
N LYS A 292 10.16 19.80 -10.64
CA LYS A 292 10.44 20.32 -11.97
C LYS A 292 11.48 19.48 -12.73
N TRP A 293 12.49 18.97 -12.02
CA TRP A 293 13.44 18.04 -12.62
C TRP A 293 12.77 16.73 -13.04
N VAL A 294 11.95 16.13 -12.18
CA VAL A 294 11.20 14.89 -12.50
C VAL A 294 10.29 15.12 -13.69
N GLU A 295 9.60 16.27 -13.75
CA GLU A 295 8.77 16.67 -14.88
C GLU A 295 9.60 16.79 -16.15
N HIS A 296 10.69 17.54 -16.10
CA HIS A 296 11.61 17.72 -17.23
C HIS A 296 12.09 16.38 -17.79
N PHE A 297 12.57 15.50 -16.92
CA PHE A 297 13.09 14.19 -17.32
C PHE A 297 12.04 13.32 -18.01
N TYR A 298 10.82 13.24 -17.45
CA TYR A 298 9.77 12.38 -17.97
C TYR A 298 8.91 13.01 -19.07
N ALA A 299 8.94 14.32 -19.25
CA ALA A 299 8.24 15.01 -20.34
C ALA A 299 8.85 14.71 -21.72
N GLY A 300 10.08 14.19 -21.77
CA GLY A 300 10.76 13.86 -23.01
C GLY A 300 11.23 15.07 -23.81
N THR A 301 11.45 16.21 -23.13
CA THR A 301 11.97 17.42 -23.77
C THR A 301 13.50 17.40 -23.86
N LYS A 302 14.00 16.86 -24.99
CA LYS A 302 15.20 17.35 -25.70
C LYS A 302 16.61 16.87 -25.33
N HIS A 303 16.82 15.85 -24.53
CA HIS A 303 18.07 15.11 -24.61
C HIS A 303 17.78 13.68 -25.07
N ALA A 304 17.46 13.53 -26.34
CA ALA A 304 17.02 12.27 -26.94
C ALA A 304 17.93 11.09 -26.57
N SER A 305 19.26 11.28 -26.56
CA SER A 305 20.23 10.23 -26.23
C SER A 305 20.15 9.75 -24.77
N ILE A 306 19.95 10.64 -23.81
CA ILE A 306 19.84 10.30 -22.38
C ILE A 306 18.47 9.64 -22.12
N SER A 307 17.41 10.19 -22.70
CA SER A 307 16.05 9.65 -22.60
C SER A 307 15.94 8.27 -23.24
N ASP A 308 16.57 8.03 -24.37
CA ASP A 308 16.57 6.75 -25.08
C ASP A 308 17.32 5.69 -24.28
N SER A 309 18.54 5.99 -23.79
CA SER A 309 19.29 5.06 -22.94
C SER A 309 18.51 4.66 -21.70
N TYR A 310 17.81 5.59 -21.04
CA TYR A 310 16.95 5.28 -19.90
C TYR A 310 15.78 4.39 -20.31
N ASN A 311 15.06 4.75 -21.38
CA ASN A 311 13.85 4.05 -21.81
C ASN A 311 14.15 2.61 -22.25
N ASP A 312 15.22 2.39 -22.98
CA ASP A 312 15.66 1.06 -23.43
C ASP A 312 15.93 0.11 -22.26
N ASN A 313 16.44 0.66 -21.16
CA ASN A 313 16.74 -0.09 -19.94
C ASN A 313 15.60 -0.09 -18.89
N ALA A 314 14.47 0.56 -19.18
CA ALA A 314 13.29 0.59 -18.29
C ALA A 314 12.20 -0.42 -18.69
N THR A 315 12.38 -1.18 -19.77
CA THR A 315 11.42 -2.15 -20.32
C THR A 315 11.83 -3.59 -19.99
N THR A 316 11.91 -4.46 -20.98
CA THR A 316 12.32 -5.87 -20.82
C THR A 316 13.76 -5.97 -20.32
N GLY A 317 14.01 -6.87 -19.34
CA GLY A 317 15.35 -7.03 -18.74
C GLY A 317 15.76 -5.95 -17.75
N SER A 318 14.84 -5.06 -17.36
CA SER A 318 15.12 -3.91 -16.47
C SER A 318 15.64 -4.24 -15.07
N SER A 319 15.72 -5.54 -14.72
CA SER A 319 16.18 -6.01 -13.41
C SER A 319 17.67 -6.30 -13.32
N SER A 320 18.38 -6.44 -14.44
CA SER A 320 19.81 -6.76 -14.46
C SER A 320 20.68 -5.60 -13.95
N VAL A 321 21.88 -5.92 -13.47
CA VAL A 321 22.88 -4.93 -13.01
C VAL A 321 23.10 -3.84 -14.07
N ASN A 322 23.30 -4.24 -15.32
CA ASN A 322 23.57 -3.29 -16.42
C ASN A 322 22.40 -2.37 -16.67
N ALA A 323 21.17 -2.91 -16.66
CA ALA A 323 19.97 -2.10 -16.89
C ALA A 323 19.69 -1.12 -15.74
N VAL A 324 19.90 -1.55 -14.49
CA VAL A 324 19.78 -0.67 -13.32
C VAL A 324 20.80 0.45 -13.39
N LYS A 325 22.08 0.09 -13.66
CA LYS A 325 23.18 1.05 -13.78
C LYS A 325 22.93 2.06 -14.91
N ALA A 326 22.56 1.60 -16.11
CA ALA A 326 22.29 2.48 -17.24
C ALA A 326 21.17 3.50 -16.95
N ARG A 327 20.12 3.09 -16.24
CA ARG A 327 19.06 4.02 -15.79
C ARG A 327 19.57 5.05 -14.79
N LEU A 328 20.37 4.61 -13.83
CA LEU A 328 20.94 5.52 -12.81
C LEU A 328 21.92 6.51 -13.44
N ASP A 329 22.77 6.04 -14.35
CA ASP A 329 23.73 6.90 -15.08
C ASP A 329 23.01 7.96 -15.94
N ALA A 330 21.91 7.57 -16.61
CA ALA A 330 21.09 8.50 -17.39
C ALA A 330 20.42 9.57 -16.49
N LEU A 331 19.84 9.16 -15.36
CA LEU A 331 19.24 10.08 -14.39
C LEU A 331 20.28 10.99 -13.77
N ASP A 332 21.46 10.48 -13.41
CA ASP A 332 22.55 11.26 -12.81
C ASP A 332 23.08 12.34 -13.75
N ALA A 333 23.28 11.97 -15.03
CA ALA A 333 23.72 12.91 -16.05
C ALA A 333 22.71 14.08 -16.22
N ASP A 334 21.43 13.76 -16.31
CA ASP A 334 20.38 14.77 -16.46
C ASP A 334 20.19 15.60 -15.18
N TYR A 335 20.19 14.96 -14.01
CA TYR A 335 20.08 15.62 -12.72
C TYR A 335 21.18 16.67 -12.52
N LYS A 336 22.43 16.31 -12.80
CA LYS A 336 23.57 17.24 -12.67
C LYS A 336 23.44 18.44 -13.60
N VAL A 337 23.04 18.21 -14.84
CA VAL A 337 22.86 19.32 -15.81
C VAL A 337 21.72 20.22 -15.38
N PHE A 338 20.57 19.64 -15.02
CA PHE A 338 19.39 20.39 -14.62
C PHE A 338 19.65 21.23 -13.36
N MET A 339 20.19 20.63 -12.30
CA MET A 339 20.43 21.32 -11.02
C MET A 339 21.49 22.41 -11.15
N ASN A 340 22.51 22.24 -11.99
CA ASN A 340 23.52 23.28 -12.21
C ASN A 340 22.98 24.43 -13.07
N THR A 341 22.12 24.16 -14.04
CA THR A 341 21.54 25.18 -14.91
C THR A 341 20.51 26.04 -14.15
N ASP A 342 19.75 25.45 -13.25
CA ASP A 342 18.77 26.16 -12.45
C ASP A 342 19.41 26.96 -11.30
N LYS A 343 20.55 26.53 -10.74
CA LYS A 343 21.31 27.37 -9.78
C LYS A 343 21.65 28.70 -10.38
N VAL A 344 22.11 28.76 -11.63
CA VAL A 344 22.44 30.01 -12.33
C VAL A 344 21.20 30.87 -12.60
N LYS A 345 20.06 30.28 -12.87
CA LYS A 345 18.79 31.00 -13.05
C LYS A 345 18.17 31.46 -11.73
N PHE A 346 18.31 30.70 -10.66
CA PHE A 346 17.81 31.04 -9.33
C PHE A 346 18.66 32.16 -8.71
N GLU A 347 19.99 32.11 -8.83
CA GLU A 347 20.88 33.19 -8.39
C GLU A 347 20.69 34.50 -9.17
N SER A 348 20.30 34.40 -10.47
CA SER A 348 19.96 35.57 -11.30
C SER A 348 18.52 36.09 -11.09
N SER A 349 17.64 35.34 -10.48
CA SER A 349 16.25 35.75 -10.17
C SER A 349 16.04 36.19 -8.73
N VAL A 350 17.04 36.01 -7.84
CA VAL A 350 17.01 36.47 -6.44
C VAL A 350 17.33 37.97 -6.28
N THR A 351 17.69 38.68 -7.37
CA THR A 351 17.71 40.11 -7.39
C THR A 351 16.42 40.68 -7.97
N SER A 352 15.32 40.52 -7.32
CA SER A 352 14.10 41.34 -7.25
C SER A 352 12.84 40.49 -7.08
N THR A 353 12.13 40.85 -6.03
CA THR A 353 10.77 40.44 -5.65
C THR A 353 10.67 39.16 -4.83
N GLU A 354 10.64 39.34 -3.51
CA GLU A 354 9.86 38.50 -2.62
C GLU A 354 8.43 38.44 -3.17
N PRO A 355 7.81 37.25 -3.34
CA PRO A 355 6.38 37.19 -3.37
C PRO A 355 5.94 37.29 -1.91
N SER A 356 5.55 38.46 -1.46
CA SER A 356 4.65 38.59 -0.33
C SER A 356 3.29 38.04 -0.77
N GLU A 357 3.09 36.74 -0.70
CA GLU A 357 1.75 36.21 -0.48
C GLU A 357 1.43 36.45 0.99
N THR A 358 1.08 37.69 1.30
CA THR A 358 0.23 38.00 2.43
C THR A 358 -1.04 37.19 2.20
N LEU A 359 -1.33 36.25 3.11
CA LEU A 359 -2.67 35.69 3.26
C LEU A 359 -3.67 36.84 3.10
N PRO A 360 -4.76 36.69 2.35
CA PRO A 360 -5.75 37.74 2.21
C PRO A 360 -6.12 38.23 3.62
N GLU A 361 -6.15 39.55 3.79
CA GLU A 361 -6.45 40.18 5.07
C GLU A 361 -7.76 39.57 5.59
N ILE A 362 -7.67 38.83 6.70
CA ILE A 362 -8.81 38.14 7.28
C ILE A 362 -9.71 39.22 7.88
N ASP A 363 -10.94 39.31 7.41
CA ASP A 363 -11.97 40.08 8.13
C ASP A 363 -12.22 39.42 9.49
N GLU A 364 -11.62 39.98 10.54
CA GLU A 364 -11.69 39.46 11.89
C GLU A 364 -13.15 39.36 12.40
N ALA A 365 -14.04 40.26 11.96
CA ALA A 365 -15.46 40.21 12.32
C ALA A 365 -16.17 39.02 11.67
N ALA A 366 -15.90 38.76 10.40
CA ALA A 366 -16.42 37.60 9.67
C ALA A 366 -15.83 36.28 10.19
N TYR A 367 -14.55 36.28 10.54
CA TYR A 367 -13.89 35.11 11.15
C TYR A 367 -14.50 34.77 12.53
N HIS A 368 -14.71 35.75 13.39
CA HIS A 368 -15.35 35.52 14.70
C HIS A 368 -16.79 35.08 14.56
N ALA A 369 -17.54 35.59 13.58
CA ALA A 369 -18.88 35.13 13.25
C ALA A 369 -18.90 33.67 12.81
N PHE A 370 -17.97 33.28 11.92
CA PHE A 370 -17.76 31.89 11.46
C PHE A 370 -17.47 30.95 12.63
N CYS A 371 -16.51 31.29 13.51
CA CYS A 371 -16.20 30.47 14.68
C CYS A 371 -17.39 30.29 15.61
N LYS A 372 -18.20 31.34 15.80
CA LYS A 372 -19.40 31.30 16.63
C LYS A 372 -20.52 30.44 16.03
N GLU A 373 -20.67 30.48 14.70
CA GLU A 373 -21.68 29.75 13.97
C GLU A 373 -21.38 28.25 13.93
N HIS A 374 -20.11 27.88 13.78
CA HIS A 374 -19.70 26.49 13.55
C HIS A 374 -19.10 25.78 14.77
N ASN A 375 -19.02 26.45 15.94
CA ASN A 375 -18.51 25.80 17.15
C ASN A 375 -19.45 24.68 17.62
N GLY A 376 -18.99 23.44 17.61
CA GLY A 376 -19.77 22.26 17.96
C GLY A 376 -20.83 21.87 16.91
N ARG A 377 -20.76 22.42 15.69
CA ARG A 377 -21.63 22.09 14.56
C ARG A 377 -20.81 21.60 13.38
N ALA A 378 -21.48 20.82 12.50
CA ALA A 378 -20.84 20.38 11.26
C ALA A 378 -20.59 21.55 10.31
N VAL A 379 -19.38 21.59 9.74
CA VAL A 379 -19.07 22.47 8.60
C VAL A 379 -19.50 21.74 7.33
N ASN A 380 -20.46 22.31 6.61
CA ASN A 380 -20.95 21.76 5.34
C ASN A 380 -19.91 22.03 4.24
N THR A 381 -19.37 20.95 3.68
CA THR A 381 -18.57 21.00 2.45
C THR A 381 -19.27 20.19 1.36
N ARG A 382 -18.86 20.32 0.10
CA ARG A 382 -19.42 19.51 -1.00
C ARG A 382 -19.19 18.02 -0.86
N SER A 383 -18.22 17.59 -0.03
CA SER A 383 -17.89 16.19 0.25
C SER A 383 -18.61 15.64 1.48
N GLY A 384 -19.33 16.43 2.26
CA GLY A 384 -20.10 16.00 3.43
C GLY A 384 -20.09 17.00 4.59
N ASP A 385 -20.79 16.64 5.67
CA ASP A 385 -20.87 17.40 6.90
C ASP A 385 -19.79 16.90 7.88
N TYR A 386 -18.85 17.76 8.25
CA TYR A 386 -17.77 17.42 9.19
C TYR A 386 -18.01 18.10 10.53
N PRO A 387 -18.13 17.35 11.63
CA PRO A 387 -18.20 17.93 12.97
C PRO A 387 -16.87 18.57 13.32
N VAL A 388 -16.90 19.83 13.76
CA VAL A 388 -15.71 20.59 14.14
C VAL A 388 -15.90 21.07 15.58
N ASP A 389 -14.98 20.71 16.46
CA ASP A 389 -14.85 21.32 17.78
C ASP A 389 -13.68 22.29 17.77
N PHE A 390 -13.98 23.59 17.88
CA PHE A 390 -12.95 24.62 17.86
C PHE A 390 -12.22 24.75 19.20
N SER A 391 -12.65 24.07 20.26
CA SER A 391 -11.99 24.10 21.57
C SER A 391 -10.58 23.49 21.54
N ASP A 392 -10.40 22.49 20.68
CA ASP A 392 -9.14 21.76 20.54
C ASP A 392 -8.22 22.28 19.41
N MET A 393 -8.65 23.33 18.73
CA MET A 393 -7.88 23.94 17.61
C MET A 393 -7.15 25.21 18.05
N THR A 394 -5.91 25.37 17.59
CA THR A 394 -5.18 26.65 17.73
C THR A 394 -5.84 27.76 16.91
N GLU A 395 -5.53 29.02 17.24
CA GLU A 395 -6.08 30.15 16.48
C GLU A 395 -5.63 30.15 15.02
N GLU A 396 -4.41 29.71 14.76
CA GLU A 396 -3.87 29.58 13.39
C GLU A 396 -4.62 28.51 12.58
N GLU A 397 -4.92 27.38 13.19
CA GLU A 397 -5.71 26.30 12.54
C GLU A 397 -7.14 26.75 12.26
N ARG A 398 -7.75 27.50 13.17
CA ARG A 398 -9.09 28.08 12.97
C ARG A 398 -9.12 29.13 11.86
N LYS A 399 -8.11 30.01 11.79
CA LYS A 399 -7.97 31.01 10.73
C LYS A 399 -7.72 30.35 9.37
N MET A 400 -6.95 29.27 9.35
CA MET A 400 -6.72 28.49 8.14
C MET A 400 -8.02 27.83 7.64
N LEU A 401 -8.82 27.22 8.56
CA LEU A 401 -10.11 26.64 8.22
C LEU A 401 -11.11 27.67 7.70
N TYR A 402 -11.17 28.86 8.32
CA TYR A 402 -12.02 29.95 7.85
C TYR A 402 -11.63 30.40 6.44
N THR A 403 -10.35 30.60 6.19
CA THR A 403 -9.84 30.98 4.87
C THR A 403 -10.20 29.95 3.81
N PHE A 404 -10.09 28.65 4.12
CA PHE A 404 -10.50 27.58 3.21
C PHE A 404 -12.00 27.55 2.97
N ALA A 405 -12.82 27.73 4.00
CA ALA A 405 -14.28 27.75 3.86
C ALA A 405 -14.77 28.94 2.99
N GLU A 406 -14.14 30.11 3.13
CA GLU A 406 -14.47 31.28 2.30
C GLU A 406 -13.99 31.13 0.85
N VAL A 407 -12.85 30.48 0.64
CA VAL A 407 -12.33 30.21 -0.71
C VAL A 407 -13.15 29.14 -1.41
N ASP A 408 -13.66 28.13 -0.70
CA ASP A 408 -14.49 27.05 -1.26
C ASP A 408 -15.88 27.53 -1.70
N LYS A 409 -16.42 28.58 -1.06
CA LYS A 409 -17.65 29.25 -1.54
C LYS A 409 -17.50 29.80 -2.96
N ASN A 410 -16.27 30.10 -3.39
CA ASN A 410 -16.00 30.78 -4.64
C ASN A 410 -15.27 29.96 -5.73
N GLN A 411 -14.65 28.83 -5.43
CA GLN A 411 -13.89 28.04 -6.42
C GLN A 411 -13.77 26.52 -6.10
N ASN A 412 -14.03 25.67 -7.07
CA ASN A 412 -13.97 24.19 -7.08
C ASN A 412 -12.57 23.54 -6.81
N LYS A 413 -11.61 24.23 -6.18
CA LYS A 413 -10.18 23.90 -6.31
C LYS A 413 -9.49 23.30 -5.06
N TYR A 414 -10.14 23.25 -3.90
CA TYR A 414 -9.45 23.02 -2.62
C TYR A 414 -9.89 21.79 -1.80
N GLU A 415 -10.79 20.94 -2.30
CA GLU A 415 -11.29 19.74 -1.60
C GLU A 415 -10.18 18.84 -1.03
N GLY A 416 -9.11 18.59 -1.81
CA GLY A 416 -8.02 17.71 -1.39
C GLY A 416 -7.18 18.25 -0.22
N THR A 417 -7.11 19.56 -0.04
CA THR A 417 -6.31 20.22 1.01
C THR A 417 -7.11 20.31 2.31
N ILE A 418 -8.42 20.56 2.21
CA ILE A 418 -9.35 20.55 3.34
C ILE A 418 -9.41 19.15 3.95
N MET A 419 -9.55 18.10 3.15
CA MET A 419 -9.54 16.70 3.61
C MET A 419 -8.24 16.32 4.34
N LYS A 420 -7.08 16.84 3.93
CA LYS A 420 -5.81 16.59 4.62
C LYS A 420 -5.72 17.29 5.98
N ALA A 421 -6.26 18.50 6.09
CA ALA A 421 -6.32 19.21 7.37
C ALA A 421 -7.27 18.49 8.35
N PHE A 422 -8.45 18.04 7.90
CA PHE A 422 -9.39 17.28 8.71
C PHE A 422 -8.83 15.91 9.14
N ASN A 423 -8.22 15.14 8.24
CA ASN A 423 -7.59 13.86 8.58
C ASN A 423 -6.42 14.00 9.57
N ARG A 424 -5.81 15.17 9.65
CA ARG A 424 -4.76 15.46 10.65
C ARG A 424 -5.37 15.73 12.03
N VAL A 425 -6.50 16.38 12.09
CA VAL A 425 -7.26 16.64 13.34
C VAL A 425 -7.86 15.34 13.90
N GLU A 426 -8.46 14.48 13.07
CA GLU A 426 -8.93 13.16 13.50
C GLU A 426 -7.81 12.29 14.07
N LYS A 427 -6.64 12.27 13.43
CA LYS A 427 -5.47 11.51 13.93
C LYS A 427 -4.88 12.04 15.23
N ILE A 428 -5.06 13.32 15.54
CA ILE A 428 -4.64 13.90 16.83
C ILE A 428 -5.63 13.48 17.91
N SER A 429 -6.92 13.53 17.64
CA SER A 429 -7.96 13.13 18.59
C SER A 429 -7.94 11.61 18.93
N GLU A 430 -7.59 10.75 17.97
CA GLU A 430 -7.42 9.31 18.21
C GLU A 430 -6.17 8.97 19.04
N LYS A 431 -5.12 9.81 19.00
CA LYS A 431 -3.91 9.61 19.82
C LYS A 431 -4.04 10.06 21.26
N GLU A 432 -4.97 10.95 21.57
CA GLU A 432 -5.22 11.41 22.93
C GLU A 432 -6.27 10.57 23.66
N SER A 433 -6.98 9.69 22.94
CA SER A 433 -7.98 8.76 23.50
C SER A 433 -7.49 7.31 23.66
N ALA A 434 -6.21 7.03 23.39
CA ALA A 434 -5.53 5.74 23.60
C ALA A 434 -4.39 5.87 24.61
#